data_a4105b1774769c279b90ee4dbe836d88
#
_entry.id   a4105b1774769c279b90ee4dbe836d88
#
_cell.length_a   1.000
_cell.length_b   1.000
_cell.length_c   1.000
_cell.angle_alpha   90.00
_cell.angle_beta   90.00
_cell.angle_gamma   90.00
#
_symmetry.space_group_name_H-M   'P 1'
#
loop_
_entity.id
_entity.type
_entity.pdbx_description
1 polymer ?
#
loop_
_entity_poly.entity_id
_entity_poly.type
_entity_poly.pdbx_seq_one_letter_code
_entity_poly.pdbx_strand_id
1 'polypeptide(L)'
;MNQKKSVTRKIYKYDKEEQERYEIRLSSSLDVARFLIMQGEAFRGHYESSSSLNKGTYLELLDWYKGKVEVVKEAYDKGHKNCLMVSHHIQKDLTKACAEEVMAVIMDEIHGRKFSVLIDESRDVSIKEQMAMILRLVVTLLFFI
;
A
#
# COMPACT_ATOMS: atom_id res chain seq x y z
N MET A 1 44.54 -18.37 -6.49
CA MET A 1 43.59 -18.56 -5.38
C MET A 1 42.61 -17.39 -5.17
N ASN A 2 42.33 -16.54 -6.18
CA ASN A 2 41.53 -15.31 -6.01
C ASN A 2 40.21 -15.24 -6.78
N GLN A 3 39.94 -16.16 -7.74
CA GLN A 3 38.72 -16.04 -8.55
C GLN A 3 37.42 -16.41 -7.81
N LYS A 4 37.41 -17.45 -6.94
CA LYS A 4 36.22 -17.83 -6.15
C LYS A 4 35.78 -16.72 -5.21
N LYS A 5 36.68 -16.03 -4.54
CA LYS A 5 36.37 -14.87 -3.67
C LYS A 5 35.79 -13.68 -4.45
N SER A 6 36.24 -13.47 -5.68
CA SER A 6 35.73 -12.41 -6.56
C SER A 6 34.29 -12.68 -7.03
N VAL A 7 33.96 -13.93 -7.40
CA VAL A 7 32.61 -14.32 -7.83
C VAL A 7 31.62 -14.23 -6.67
N THR A 8 31.95 -14.80 -5.50
CA THR A 8 31.09 -14.72 -4.31
C THR A 8 30.81 -13.26 -3.91
N ARG A 9 31.84 -12.39 -3.95
CA ARG A 9 31.70 -10.96 -3.62
C ARG A 9 30.79 -10.22 -4.62
N LYS A 10 30.86 -10.57 -5.91
CA LYS A 10 29.97 -10.03 -6.96
C LYS A 10 28.54 -10.48 -6.76
N ILE A 11 28.31 -11.75 -6.41
CA ILE A 11 26.97 -12.29 -6.13
C ILE A 11 26.37 -11.58 -4.92
N TYR A 12 27.06 -11.47 -3.81
CA TYR A 12 26.59 -10.74 -2.61
C TYR A 12 26.27 -9.26 -2.90
N LYS A 13 27.10 -8.59 -3.69
CA LYS A 13 26.86 -7.19 -4.07
C LYS A 13 25.62 -7.06 -4.96
N TYR A 14 25.44 -7.96 -5.90
CA TYR A 14 24.27 -8.00 -6.79
C TYR A 14 22.98 -8.25 -6.01
N ASP A 15 23.00 -9.21 -5.08
CA ASP A 15 21.86 -9.52 -4.20
C ASP A 15 21.46 -8.29 -3.36
N LYS A 16 22.43 -7.60 -2.77
CA LYS A 16 22.16 -6.42 -1.97
C LYS A 16 21.59 -5.26 -2.79
N GLU A 17 22.14 -4.98 -3.95
CA GLU A 17 21.62 -3.94 -4.84
C GLU A 17 20.21 -4.25 -5.35
N GLU A 18 19.89 -5.53 -5.61
CA GLU A 18 18.54 -5.92 -6.01
C GLU A 18 17.56 -5.82 -4.83
N GLN A 19 17.99 -6.17 -3.63
CA GLN A 19 17.17 -5.99 -2.43
C GLN A 19 16.87 -4.50 -2.19
N GLU A 20 17.86 -3.61 -2.30
CA GLU A 20 17.66 -2.17 -2.18
C GLU A 20 16.66 -1.65 -3.25
N ARG A 21 16.80 -2.09 -4.51
CA ARG A 21 15.84 -1.76 -5.56
C ARG A 21 14.43 -2.29 -5.28
N TYR A 22 14.32 -3.50 -4.74
CA TYR A 22 13.04 -4.07 -4.33
C TYR A 22 12.38 -3.25 -3.24
N GLU A 23 13.12 -2.86 -2.20
CA GLU A 23 12.62 -2.03 -1.10
C GLU A 23 12.14 -0.65 -1.58
N ILE A 24 12.86 -0.03 -2.51
CA ILE A 24 12.45 1.24 -3.12
C ILE A 24 11.14 1.06 -3.91
N ARG A 25 11.01 0.01 -4.71
CA ARG A 25 9.78 -0.29 -5.45
C ARG A 25 8.59 -0.55 -4.51
N LEU A 26 8.80 -1.32 -3.46
CA LEU A 26 7.77 -1.62 -2.46
C LEU A 26 7.34 -0.35 -1.72
N SER A 27 8.31 0.45 -1.25
CA SER A 27 8.04 1.71 -0.56
C SER A 27 7.28 2.70 -1.43
N SER A 28 7.73 2.92 -2.67
CA SER A 28 7.05 3.83 -3.60
C SER A 28 5.63 3.36 -3.97
N SER A 29 5.42 2.05 -4.12
CA SER A 29 4.10 1.45 -4.34
C SER A 29 3.19 1.63 -3.13
N LEU A 30 3.73 1.50 -1.92
CA LEU A 30 3.01 1.72 -0.67
C LEU A 30 2.64 3.20 -0.50
N ASP A 31 3.53 4.13 -0.83
CA ASP A 31 3.26 5.57 -0.76
C ASP A 31 2.10 5.97 -1.69
N VAL A 32 2.10 5.45 -2.92
CA VAL A 32 0.99 5.64 -3.86
C VAL A 32 -0.32 5.05 -3.31
N ALA A 33 -0.28 3.82 -2.78
CA ALA A 33 -1.46 3.18 -2.20
C ALA A 33 -2.01 4.00 -1.02
N ARG A 34 -1.16 4.43 -0.10
CA ARG A 34 -1.55 5.27 1.05
C ARG A 34 -2.16 6.59 0.62
N PHE A 35 -1.57 7.25 -0.37
CA PHE A 35 -2.12 8.50 -0.90
C PHE A 35 -3.54 8.28 -1.43
N LEU A 36 -3.77 7.26 -2.25
CA LEU A 36 -5.09 6.97 -2.81
C LEU A 36 -6.12 6.60 -1.73
N ILE A 37 -5.72 5.81 -0.72
CA ILE A 37 -6.58 5.48 0.41
C ILE A 37 -7.00 6.75 1.17
N MET A 38 -6.05 7.64 1.44
CA MET A 38 -6.33 8.90 2.17
C MET A 38 -7.22 9.85 1.38
N GLN A 39 -7.18 9.81 0.06
CA GLN A 39 -8.05 10.63 -0.81
C GLN A 39 -9.39 9.95 -1.11
N GLY A 40 -9.59 8.68 -0.74
CA GLY A 40 -10.77 7.90 -1.11
C GLY A 40 -10.87 7.60 -2.60
N GLU A 41 -9.74 7.56 -3.30
CA GLU A 41 -9.68 7.39 -4.74
C GLU A 41 -9.64 5.91 -5.16
N ALA A 42 -10.22 5.61 -6.32
CA ALA A 42 -10.17 4.28 -6.91
C ALA A 42 -8.76 3.97 -7.42
N PHE A 43 -8.30 2.73 -7.17
CA PHE A 43 -6.98 2.28 -7.63
C PHE A 43 -6.98 1.96 -9.12
N ARG A 44 -8.05 1.29 -9.59
CA ARG A 44 -8.09 0.69 -10.92
C ARG A 44 -8.81 1.56 -11.94
N GLY A 45 -8.32 1.52 -13.18
CA GLY A 45 -9.01 2.02 -14.35
C GLY A 45 -9.96 0.96 -14.94
N HIS A 46 -10.78 1.40 -15.87
CA HIS A 46 -11.67 0.49 -16.62
C HIS A 46 -10.87 -0.41 -17.57
N TYR A 47 -9.73 0.09 -18.09
CA TYR A 47 -8.89 -0.61 -19.05
C TYR A 47 -7.41 -0.37 -18.78
N GLU A 48 -6.71 -1.38 -18.26
CA GLU A 48 -5.32 -1.27 -17.78
C GLU A 48 -4.26 -1.78 -18.80
N SER A 49 -4.63 -1.95 -20.08
CA SER A 49 -3.66 -2.41 -21.08
C SER A 49 -2.59 -1.36 -21.36
N SER A 50 -1.46 -1.81 -21.93
CA SER A 50 -0.35 -0.93 -22.30
C SER A 50 -0.71 0.14 -23.34
N SER A 51 -1.78 -0.08 -24.11
CA SER A 51 -2.32 0.84 -25.11
C SER A 51 -3.37 1.83 -24.54
N SER A 52 -3.74 1.70 -23.27
CA SER A 52 -4.70 2.60 -22.63
C SER A 52 -4.08 3.98 -22.38
N LEU A 53 -4.84 5.02 -22.68
CA LEU A 53 -4.49 6.42 -22.34
C LEU A 53 -4.69 6.71 -20.85
N ASN A 54 -5.45 5.88 -20.13
CA ASN A 54 -5.64 5.95 -18.69
C ASN A 54 -5.74 4.52 -18.12
N LYS A 55 -4.69 4.08 -17.46
CA LYS A 55 -4.54 2.73 -16.88
C LYS A 55 -5.14 2.63 -15.47
N GLY A 56 -5.71 3.70 -14.97
CA GLY A 56 -6.19 3.80 -13.59
C GLY A 56 -5.27 4.57 -12.67
N THR A 57 -5.85 5.16 -11.63
CA THR A 57 -5.21 6.15 -10.79
C THR A 57 -3.92 5.64 -10.14
N TYR A 58 -3.89 4.38 -9.73
CA TYR A 58 -2.70 3.78 -9.12
C TYR A 58 -1.51 3.74 -10.11
N LEU A 59 -1.72 3.22 -11.32
CA LEU A 59 -0.64 3.09 -12.31
C LEU A 59 -0.20 4.45 -12.84
N GLU A 60 -1.12 5.36 -13.08
CA GLU A 60 -0.82 6.72 -13.54
C GLU A 60 -0.05 7.52 -12.48
N LEU A 61 -0.44 7.43 -11.21
CA LEU A 61 0.25 8.11 -10.12
C LEU A 61 1.65 7.52 -9.89
N LEU A 62 1.80 6.19 -9.99
CA LEU A 62 3.10 5.54 -9.89
C LEU A 62 4.01 5.92 -11.07
N ASP A 63 3.49 6.00 -12.28
CA ASP A 63 4.23 6.44 -13.46
C ASP A 63 4.66 7.92 -13.32
N TRP A 64 3.78 8.77 -12.83
CA TRP A 64 4.12 10.15 -12.50
C TRP A 64 5.22 10.23 -11.42
N TYR A 65 5.13 9.43 -10.35
CA TYR A 65 6.12 9.39 -9.28
C TYR A 65 7.50 8.98 -9.80
N LYS A 66 7.57 7.94 -10.61
CA LYS A 66 8.81 7.53 -11.34
C LYS A 66 9.39 8.68 -12.17
N GLY A 67 8.52 9.46 -12.80
CA GLY A 67 8.95 10.64 -13.59
C GLY A 67 9.52 11.78 -12.76
N LYS A 68 9.27 11.81 -11.45
CA LYS A 68 9.71 12.89 -10.54
C LYS A 68 10.90 12.51 -9.67
N VAL A 69 11.05 11.23 -9.33
CA VAL A 69 12.05 10.75 -8.38
C VAL A 69 12.99 9.77 -9.08
N GLU A 70 14.20 10.23 -9.40
CA GLU A 70 15.18 9.46 -10.19
C GLU A 70 15.52 8.11 -9.53
N VAL A 71 15.67 8.06 -8.21
CA VAL A 71 15.95 6.81 -7.47
C VAL A 71 14.82 5.79 -7.66
N VAL A 72 13.57 6.22 -7.66
CA VAL A 72 12.41 5.35 -7.93
C VAL A 72 12.44 4.87 -9.37
N LYS A 73 12.66 5.77 -10.33
CA LYS A 73 12.77 5.43 -11.74
C LYS A 73 13.86 4.38 -11.97
N GLU A 74 15.07 4.60 -11.45
CA GLU A 74 16.17 3.64 -11.58
C GLU A 74 15.85 2.26 -10.98
N ALA A 75 15.15 2.23 -9.84
CA ALA A 75 14.75 0.97 -9.21
C ALA A 75 13.76 0.17 -10.09
N TYR A 76 12.87 0.86 -10.81
CA TYR A 76 11.95 0.20 -11.75
C TYR A 76 12.64 -0.19 -13.06
N ASP A 77 13.53 0.65 -13.60
CA ASP A 77 14.19 0.41 -14.89
C ASP A 77 15.25 -0.71 -14.80
N LYS A 78 16.00 -0.77 -13.70
CA LYS A 78 17.08 -1.73 -13.48
C LYS A 78 16.65 -3.00 -12.74
N GLY A 79 15.47 -3.02 -12.15
CA GLY A 79 14.97 -4.16 -11.37
C GLY A 79 14.37 -5.27 -12.23
N HIS A 80 14.16 -6.43 -11.61
CA HIS A 80 13.53 -7.56 -12.30
C HIS A 80 12.09 -7.26 -12.71
N LYS A 81 11.74 -7.54 -13.95
CA LYS A 81 10.43 -7.26 -14.56
C LYS A 81 9.27 -8.02 -13.91
N ASN A 82 9.54 -9.11 -13.20
CA ASN A 82 8.55 -9.89 -12.46
C ASN A 82 8.23 -9.32 -11.06
N CYS A 83 8.94 -8.29 -10.59
CA CYS A 83 8.80 -7.69 -9.27
C CYS A 83 8.47 -6.19 -9.34
N LEU A 84 7.60 -5.78 -10.28
CA LEU A 84 7.28 -4.36 -10.50
C LEU A 84 6.25 -3.77 -9.53
N MET A 85 5.68 -4.57 -8.63
CA MET A 85 4.70 -4.13 -7.62
C MET A 85 3.44 -3.44 -8.21
N VAL A 86 3.11 -3.70 -9.48
CA VAL A 86 2.03 -3.03 -10.22
C VAL A 86 0.77 -3.88 -10.38
N SER A 87 0.83 -5.19 -10.09
CA SER A 87 -0.29 -6.08 -10.30
C SER A 87 -1.46 -5.77 -9.34
N HIS A 88 -2.69 -6.07 -9.77
CA HIS A 88 -3.89 -5.88 -8.96
C HIS A 88 -3.86 -6.70 -7.66
N HIS A 89 -3.17 -7.84 -7.63
CA HIS A 89 -2.97 -8.61 -6.39
C HIS A 89 -2.12 -7.83 -5.40
N ILE A 90 -0.98 -7.27 -5.85
CA ILE A 90 -0.13 -6.43 -4.99
C ILE A 90 -0.89 -5.19 -4.50
N GLN A 91 -1.67 -4.53 -5.35
CA GLN A 91 -2.49 -3.38 -4.95
C GLN A 91 -3.47 -3.77 -3.83
N LYS A 92 -4.11 -4.95 -3.92
CA LYS A 92 -4.99 -5.48 -2.86
C LYS A 92 -4.22 -5.80 -1.58
N ASP A 93 -3.04 -6.41 -1.71
CA ASP A 93 -2.21 -6.76 -0.56
C ASP A 93 -1.72 -5.52 0.18
N LEU A 94 -1.31 -4.47 -0.54
CA LEU A 94 -0.94 -3.17 0.04
C LEU A 94 -2.13 -2.52 0.76
N THR A 95 -3.32 -2.52 0.14
CA THR A 95 -4.54 -1.98 0.76
C THR A 95 -4.91 -2.76 2.01
N LYS A 96 -4.82 -4.09 1.96
CA LYS A 96 -5.09 -4.97 3.10
C LYS A 96 -4.11 -4.70 4.25
N ALA A 97 -2.81 -4.60 3.96
CA ALA A 97 -1.80 -4.28 4.97
C ALA A 97 -2.07 -2.93 5.65
N CYS A 98 -2.45 -1.90 4.88
CA CYS A 98 -2.86 -0.61 5.45
C CYS A 98 -4.11 -0.73 6.34
N ALA A 99 -5.10 -1.52 5.92
CA ALA A 99 -6.32 -1.73 6.71
C ALA A 99 -6.05 -2.50 7.99
N GLU A 100 -5.19 -3.51 7.95
CA GLU A 100 -4.78 -4.30 9.13
C GLU A 100 -4.04 -3.42 10.15
N GLU A 101 -3.16 -2.53 9.70
CA GLU A 101 -2.45 -1.60 10.57
C GLU A 101 -3.42 -0.60 11.25
N VAL A 102 -4.34 -0.01 10.49
CA VAL A 102 -5.38 0.88 11.04
C VAL A 102 -6.25 0.12 12.04
N MET A 103 -6.64 -1.12 11.74
CA MET A 103 -7.42 -1.95 12.65
C MET A 103 -6.65 -2.23 13.94
N ALA A 104 -5.34 -2.53 13.85
CA ALA A 104 -4.50 -2.77 15.03
C ALA A 104 -4.45 -1.53 15.94
N VAL A 105 -4.28 -0.34 15.37
CA VAL A 105 -4.31 0.93 16.13
C VAL A 105 -5.67 1.15 16.80
N ILE A 106 -6.78 0.92 16.09
CA ILE A 106 -8.14 1.07 16.65
C ILE A 106 -8.34 0.08 17.80
N MET A 107 -7.92 -1.17 17.64
CA MET A 107 -8.06 -2.20 18.65
C MET A 107 -7.23 -1.90 19.89
N ASP A 108 -6.02 -1.36 19.72
CA ASP A 108 -5.17 -0.92 20.83
C ASP A 108 -5.79 0.24 21.59
N GLU A 109 -6.35 1.23 20.89
CA GLU A 109 -7.05 2.35 21.52
C GLU A 109 -8.31 1.94 22.28
N ILE A 110 -9.03 0.92 21.82
CA ILE A 110 -10.23 0.41 22.49
C ILE A 110 -9.87 -0.46 23.70
N HIS A 111 -8.68 -1.07 23.69
CA HIS A 111 -8.29 -2.04 24.71
C HIS A 111 -8.41 -1.48 26.12
N GLY A 112 -9.20 -2.16 26.97
CA GLY A 112 -9.41 -1.78 28.37
C GLY A 112 -10.29 -0.53 28.59
N ARG A 113 -10.82 0.08 27.53
CA ARG A 113 -11.69 1.27 27.61
C ARG A 113 -13.16 0.88 27.40
N LYS A 114 -14.06 1.71 27.95
CA LYS A 114 -15.51 1.58 27.69
C LYS A 114 -15.84 2.21 26.35
N PHE A 115 -16.53 1.48 25.52
CA PHE A 115 -17.01 1.96 24.22
C PHE A 115 -18.45 1.52 23.97
N SER A 116 -19.12 2.17 23.07
CA SER A 116 -20.44 1.78 22.56
C SER A 116 -20.33 1.34 21.11
N VAL A 117 -21.16 0.40 20.74
CA VAL A 117 -21.27 -0.11 19.36
C VAL A 117 -22.63 0.32 18.82
N LEU A 118 -22.64 0.94 17.65
CA LEU A 118 -23.84 1.18 16.87
C LEU A 118 -23.75 0.33 15.61
N ILE A 119 -24.79 -0.42 15.35
CA ILE A 119 -24.89 -1.28 14.14
C ILE A 119 -26.10 -0.77 13.35
N ASP A 120 -25.88 -0.52 12.07
CA ASP A 120 -26.91 -0.13 11.14
C ASP A 120 -26.85 -1.01 9.90
N GLU A 121 -28.00 -1.43 9.39
CA GLU A 121 -28.14 -2.23 8.18
C GLU A 121 -28.66 -1.34 7.05
N SER A 122 -27.93 -1.28 5.96
CA SER A 122 -28.33 -0.60 4.74
C SER A 122 -28.40 -1.59 3.58
N ARG A 123 -29.41 -1.45 2.73
CA ARG A 123 -29.48 -2.20 1.49
C ARG A 123 -28.91 -1.38 0.35
N ASP A 124 -27.95 -1.97 -0.37
CA ASP A 124 -27.46 -1.43 -1.61
C ASP A 124 -28.49 -1.62 -2.75
N VAL A 125 -28.39 -0.82 -3.80
CA VAL A 125 -29.19 -0.92 -5.03
C VAL A 125 -29.13 -2.32 -5.66
N SER A 126 -28.05 -3.07 -5.40
CA SER A 126 -27.84 -4.46 -5.83
C SER A 126 -28.48 -5.51 -4.92
N ILE A 127 -29.35 -5.13 -3.95
CA ILE A 127 -30.03 -6.00 -2.96
C ILE A 127 -29.03 -6.72 -2.02
N LYS A 128 -27.80 -6.27 -1.95
CA LYS A 128 -26.82 -6.78 -0.97
C LYS A 128 -26.99 -6.01 0.34
N GLU A 129 -27.21 -6.78 1.40
CA GLU A 129 -27.22 -6.21 2.75
C GLU A 129 -25.81 -5.82 3.15
N GLN A 130 -25.63 -4.57 3.56
CA GLN A 130 -24.38 -4.03 4.08
C GLN A 130 -24.61 -3.65 5.53
N MET A 131 -23.73 -4.11 6.39
CA MET A 131 -23.73 -3.78 7.80
C MET A 131 -22.67 -2.73 8.09
N ALA A 132 -23.08 -1.56 8.56
CA ALA A 132 -22.19 -0.53 9.08
C ALA A 132 -22.03 -0.72 10.58
N MET A 133 -20.78 -0.79 11.06
CA MET A 133 -20.46 -0.85 12.48
C MET A 133 -19.72 0.42 12.89
N ILE A 134 -20.26 1.15 13.84
CA ILE A 134 -19.66 2.37 14.38
C ILE A 134 -19.26 2.11 15.82
N LEU A 135 -17.97 2.31 16.11
CA LEU A 135 -17.43 2.25 17.47
C LEU A 135 -17.27 3.67 18.01
N ARG A 136 -17.87 3.95 19.17
CA ARG A 136 -17.73 5.23 19.84
C ARG A 136 -16.99 5.06 21.16
N LEU A 137 -15.81 5.64 21.24
CA LEU A 137 -14.98 5.66 22.43
C LEU A 137 -15.26 6.94 23.24
N VAL A 138 -15.37 6.81 24.58
CA VAL A 138 -15.45 7.96 25.49
C VAL A 138 -14.04 8.28 25.99
N VAL A 139 -13.49 9.38 25.52
CA VAL A 139 -12.23 9.92 26.05
C VAL A 139 -12.59 10.89 27.18
N THR A 140 -12.30 10.50 28.43
CA THR A 140 -12.46 11.41 29.59
C THR A 140 -11.26 12.35 29.60
N LEU A 141 -11.47 13.61 29.20
CA LEU A 141 -10.49 14.66 29.41
C LEU A 141 -10.57 15.07 30.89
N LEU A 142 -9.60 14.65 31.70
CA LEU A 142 -9.39 15.19 33.03
C LEU A 142 -8.76 16.58 32.88
N PHE A 143 -9.58 17.62 32.98
CA PHE A 143 -9.07 18.97 33.23
C PHE A 143 -8.64 19.04 34.69
N PHE A 144 -7.34 19.08 34.96
CA PHE A 144 -6.84 19.55 36.25
C PHE A 144 -6.99 21.08 36.27
N ILE A 145 -7.86 21.59 37.13
CA ILE A 145 -8.00 23.00 37.51
C ILE A 145 -6.95 23.30 38.57
#